data_1efb3342f9719e9d51f958ffc178b591
#
_entry.id   1efb3342f9719e9d51f958ffc178b591
#
_cell.length_a   1.000
_cell.length_b   1.000
_cell.length_c   1.000
_cell.angle_alpha   90.00
_cell.angle_beta   90.00
_cell.angle_gamma   90.00
#
_symmetry.space_group_name_H-M   'P 1'
#
loop_
_entity.id
_entity.type
_entity.pdbx_description
1 polymer ?
#
loop_
_entity_poly.entity_id
_entity_poly.type
_entity_poly.pdbx_seq_one_letter_code
_entity_poly.pdbx_strand_id
1 'polypeptide(L)'
;MAVYVIASLTIKDAVRFEDYKRTVLPSMEKYGGRFVARGGPIDVLEGEWPRERLIIAEFPSIERAREWWGSPEYAEPKALRLATADSELVIVQGV
;
A
#
# COMPACT_ATOMS: atom_id res chain seq x y z
N MET A 1 16.07 -4.08 -10.58
CA MET A 1 15.72 -2.73 -10.10
C MET A 1 14.49 -2.77 -9.22
N ALA A 2 14.57 -2.12 -8.08
CA ALA A 2 13.42 -2.05 -7.18
C ALA A 2 12.32 -1.21 -7.78
N VAL A 3 11.09 -1.58 -7.50
CA VAL A 3 9.93 -0.76 -7.80
C VAL A 3 9.17 -0.47 -6.52
N TYR A 4 8.39 0.60 -6.51
CA TYR A 4 7.66 1.01 -5.33
C TYR A 4 6.17 1.06 -5.63
N VAL A 5 5.40 0.45 -4.74
CA VAL A 5 3.95 0.59 -4.73
C VAL A 5 3.64 1.71 -3.74
N ILE A 6 2.99 2.75 -4.21
CA ILE A 6 2.66 3.91 -3.38
C ILE A 6 1.16 3.99 -3.23
N ALA A 7 0.69 3.97 -1.99
CA ALA A 7 -0.72 4.10 -1.66
C ALA A 7 -0.96 5.39 -0.90
N SER A 8 -1.87 6.20 -1.38
CA SER A 8 -2.31 7.43 -0.71
C SER A 8 -3.74 7.21 -0.26
N LEU A 9 -4.00 7.35 1.05
CA LEU A 9 -5.25 6.89 1.63
C LEU A 9 -5.90 7.93 2.54
N THR A 10 -7.24 7.95 2.50
CA THR A 10 -8.07 8.56 3.55
C THR A 10 -8.88 7.42 4.17
N ILE A 11 -8.61 7.13 5.45
CA ILE A 11 -9.28 6.03 6.14
C ILE A 11 -10.65 6.47 6.59
N LYS A 12 -11.69 5.70 6.23
CA LYS A 12 -13.08 5.98 6.59
C LYS A 12 -13.60 5.07 7.69
N ASP A 13 -13.03 3.87 7.83
CA ASP A 13 -13.41 2.90 8.86
C ASP A 13 -12.14 2.38 9.50
N ALA A 14 -11.69 3.08 10.55
CA ALA A 14 -10.42 2.78 11.20
C ALA A 14 -10.42 1.42 11.90
N VAL A 15 -11.58 0.98 12.41
CA VAL A 15 -11.67 -0.31 13.11
C VAL A 15 -11.42 -1.46 12.15
N ARG A 16 -12.11 -1.49 11.02
CA ARG A 16 -11.94 -2.54 10.02
C ARG A 16 -10.62 -2.42 9.28
N PHE A 17 -10.07 -1.22 9.18
CA PHE A 17 -8.76 -1.01 8.54
C PHE A 17 -7.64 -1.71 9.32
N GLU A 18 -7.82 -1.92 10.63
CA GLU A 18 -6.83 -2.68 11.42
C GLU A 18 -6.73 -4.13 10.92
N ASP A 19 -7.82 -4.71 10.44
CA ASP A 19 -7.78 -6.05 9.84
C ASP A 19 -6.95 -6.05 8.57
N TYR A 20 -7.08 -5.00 7.74
CA TYR A 20 -6.24 -4.84 6.56
C TYR A 20 -4.76 -4.78 6.95
N LYS A 21 -4.42 -4.00 7.97
CA LYS A 21 -3.03 -3.84 8.42
C LYS A 21 -2.40 -5.16 8.86
N ARG A 22 -3.20 -6.05 9.46
CA ARG A 22 -2.70 -7.35 9.91
C ARG A 22 -2.50 -8.34 8.77
N THR A 23 -3.26 -8.21 7.68
CA THR A 23 -3.29 -9.21 6.62
C THR A 23 -2.47 -8.84 5.41
N VAL A 24 -2.16 -7.57 5.21
CA VAL A 24 -1.48 -7.12 4.00
C VAL A 24 -0.02 -7.57 3.93
N LEU A 25 0.72 -7.51 5.04
CA LEU A 25 2.16 -7.84 5.02
C LEU A 25 2.42 -9.30 4.65
N PRO A 26 1.74 -10.30 5.26
CA PRO A 26 1.95 -11.68 4.82
C PRO A 26 1.67 -11.89 3.33
N SER A 27 0.68 -11.19 2.78
CA SER A 27 0.39 -11.31 1.35
C SER A 27 1.52 -10.78 0.48
N MET A 28 2.21 -9.73 0.94
CA MET A 28 3.33 -9.12 0.20
C MET A 28 4.60 -9.97 0.25
N GLU A 29 4.87 -10.55 1.40
CA GLU A 29 6.13 -11.29 1.62
C GLU A 29 6.31 -12.43 0.63
N LYS A 30 5.25 -13.09 0.26
CA LYS A 30 5.27 -14.16 -0.73
C LYS A 30 5.80 -13.68 -2.09
N TYR A 31 5.61 -12.41 -2.40
CA TYR A 31 6.01 -11.83 -3.68
C TYR A 31 7.26 -10.95 -3.57
N GLY A 32 7.93 -11.03 -2.44
CA GLY A 32 9.16 -10.28 -2.21
C GLY A 32 8.95 -8.82 -1.81
N GLY A 33 7.73 -8.47 -1.41
CA GLY A 33 7.40 -7.11 -1.00
C GLY A 33 7.73 -6.83 0.45
N ARG A 34 8.06 -5.57 0.74
CA ARG A 34 8.29 -5.11 2.10
C ARG A 34 7.87 -3.65 2.23
N PHE A 35 7.48 -3.23 3.43
CA PHE A 35 7.16 -1.82 3.67
C PHE A 35 8.43 -0.99 3.79
N VAL A 36 8.39 0.20 3.19
CA VAL A 36 9.43 1.23 3.30
C VAL A 36 8.90 2.38 4.15
N ALA A 37 7.64 2.77 3.96
CA ALA A 37 6.93 3.72 4.81
C ALA A 37 5.52 3.18 5.03
N ARG A 38 5.02 3.25 6.26
CA ARG A 38 3.73 2.65 6.59
C ARG A 38 2.89 3.57 7.45
N GLY A 39 2.49 4.71 6.86
CA GLY A 39 1.57 5.61 7.51
C GLY A 39 2.14 6.40 8.67
N GLY A 40 3.46 6.65 8.68
CA GLY A 40 4.08 7.53 9.65
C GLY A 40 3.67 8.99 9.43
N PRO A 41 4.02 9.88 10.35
CA PRO A 41 3.68 11.30 10.22
C PRO A 41 4.23 11.90 8.93
N ILE A 42 3.45 12.77 8.32
CA ILE A 42 3.84 13.47 7.10
C ILE A 42 4.11 14.94 7.44
N ASP A 43 5.24 15.46 6.98
CA ASP A 43 5.60 16.86 7.15
C ASP A 43 5.55 17.52 5.76
N VAL A 44 4.54 18.35 5.54
CA VAL A 44 4.32 18.99 4.24
C VAL A 44 5.20 20.24 4.15
N LEU A 45 6.16 20.20 3.24
CA LEU A 45 7.09 21.33 3.04
C LEU A 45 6.56 22.36 2.06
N GLU A 46 5.81 21.95 1.08
CA GLU A 46 5.24 22.83 0.07
C GLU A 46 3.90 22.28 -0.41
N GLY A 47 2.97 23.18 -0.67
CA GLY A 47 1.69 22.84 -1.27
C GLY A 47 0.71 22.19 -0.32
N GLU A 48 -0.31 21.59 -0.89
CA GLU A 48 -1.34 20.87 -0.15
C GLU A 48 -1.18 19.38 -0.39
N TRP A 49 -1.29 18.59 0.68
CA TRP A 49 -1.21 17.14 0.58
C TRP A 49 -2.62 16.59 0.87
N PRO A 50 -3.31 16.05 -0.15
CA PRO A 50 -4.75 15.79 -0.05
C PRO A 50 -5.14 14.63 0.85
N ARG A 51 -4.23 13.68 1.08
CA ARG A 51 -4.54 12.52 1.89
C ARG A 51 -3.59 12.42 3.07
N GLU A 52 -4.12 11.95 4.20
CA GLU A 52 -3.41 11.96 5.48
C GLU A 52 -2.48 10.79 5.68
N ARG A 53 -2.63 9.70 4.90
CA ARG A 53 -1.84 8.49 5.08
C ARG A 53 -1.15 8.08 3.79
N LEU A 54 0.15 7.85 3.89
CA LEU A 54 0.98 7.41 2.77
C LEU A 54 1.66 6.11 3.15
N ILE A 55 1.57 5.13 2.25
CA ILE A 55 2.24 3.83 2.43
C ILE A 55 3.11 3.61 1.20
N ILE A 56 4.36 3.20 1.43
CA ILE A 56 5.29 2.85 0.36
C ILE A 56 5.78 1.45 0.62
N ALA A 57 5.62 0.57 -0.36
CA ALA A 57 6.15 -0.79 -0.32
C ALA A 57 7.12 -0.98 -1.48
N GLU A 58 8.14 -1.78 -1.25
CA GLU A 58 9.15 -2.08 -2.26
C GLU A 58 9.00 -3.52 -2.74
N PHE A 59 9.11 -3.72 -4.05
CA PHE A 59 9.11 -5.04 -4.67
C PHE A 59 10.33 -5.16 -5.57
N PRO A 60 10.80 -6.40 -5.85
CA PRO A 60 12.00 -6.58 -6.68
C PRO A 60 11.78 -6.21 -8.15
N SER A 61 10.54 -6.25 -8.63
CA SER A 61 10.23 -5.93 -10.04
C SER A 61 8.77 -5.54 -10.18
N ILE A 62 8.44 -4.89 -11.31
CA ILE A 62 7.06 -4.55 -11.66
C ILE A 62 6.20 -5.80 -11.75
N GLU A 63 6.75 -6.87 -12.32
CA GLU A 63 6.05 -8.15 -12.51
C GLU A 63 5.64 -8.73 -11.16
N ARG A 64 6.55 -8.71 -10.18
CA ARG A 64 6.24 -9.23 -8.85
C ARG A 64 5.19 -8.37 -8.14
N ALA A 65 5.29 -7.05 -8.28
CA ALA A 65 4.29 -6.14 -7.70
C ALA A 65 2.91 -6.36 -8.30
N ARG A 66 2.84 -6.55 -9.61
CA ARG A 66 1.56 -6.83 -10.29
C ARG A 66 1.01 -8.20 -9.93
N GLU A 67 1.87 -9.21 -9.80
CA GLU A 67 1.46 -10.53 -9.34
C GLU A 67 0.82 -10.44 -7.96
N TRP A 68 1.46 -9.72 -7.03
CA TRP A 68 0.91 -9.51 -5.69
C TRP A 68 -0.45 -8.83 -5.76
N TRP A 69 -0.56 -7.74 -6.51
CA TRP A 69 -1.81 -6.96 -6.58
C TRP A 69 -2.98 -7.80 -7.09
N GLY A 70 -2.74 -8.68 -8.05
CA GLY A 70 -3.76 -9.55 -8.62
C GLY A 70 -3.84 -10.93 -7.98
N SER A 71 -3.10 -11.18 -6.89
CA SER A 71 -2.99 -12.52 -6.32
C SER A 71 -4.19 -12.89 -5.45
N PRO A 72 -4.44 -14.20 -5.29
CA PRO A 72 -5.45 -14.65 -4.33
C PRO A 72 -5.09 -14.28 -2.89
N GLU A 73 -3.80 -14.21 -2.55
CA GLU A 73 -3.36 -13.82 -1.21
C GLU A 73 -3.73 -12.39 -0.87
N TYR A 74 -3.74 -11.49 -1.86
CA TYR A 74 -4.10 -10.09 -1.64
C TYR A 74 -5.58 -9.80 -1.88
N ALA A 75 -6.34 -10.76 -2.39
CA ALA A 75 -7.75 -10.52 -2.77
C ALA A 75 -8.59 -10.01 -1.59
N GLU A 76 -8.49 -10.66 -0.44
CA GLU A 76 -9.25 -10.28 0.74
C GLU A 76 -8.73 -8.98 1.39
N PRO A 77 -7.41 -8.81 1.60
CA PRO A 77 -6.88 -7.52 2.04
C PRO A 77 -7.26 -6.37 1.12
N LYS A 78 -7.20 -6.59 -0.19
CA LYS A 78 -7.57 -5.55 -1.17
C LYS A 78 -9.03 -5.14 -1.01
N ALA A 79 -9.94 -6.10 -0.83
CA ALA A 79 -11.34 -5.80 -0.61
C ALA A 79 -11.55 -4.99 0.68
N LEU A 80 -10.82 -5.32 1.75
CA LEU A 80 -10.86 -4.55 3.00
C LEU A 80 -10.39 -3.12 2.79
N ARG A 81 -9.29 -2.92 2.05
CA ARG A 81 -8.79 -1.56 1.78
C ARG A 81 -9.83 -0.75 1.01
N LEU A 82 -10.41 -1.34 -0.03
CA LEU A 82 -11.40 -0.64 -0.85
C LEU A 82 -12.68 -0.32 -0.06
N ALA A 83 -13.04 -1.16 0.90
CA ALA A 83 -14.23 -0.96 1.73
C ALA A 83 -14.01 0.06 2.85
N THR A 84 -12.77 0.24 3.32
CA THR A 84 -12.49 1.01 4.53
C THR A 84 -11.76 2.33 4.28
N ALA A 85 -11.31 2.58 3.06
CA ALA A 85 -10.54 3.77 2.74
C ALA A 85 -10.78 4.21 1.29
N ASP A 86 -10.68 5.52 1.08
CA ASP A 86 -10.51 6.06 -0.27
C ASP A 86 -9.02 6.08 -0.55
N SER A 87 -8.61 5.56 -1.68
CA SER A 87 -7.18 5.40 -1.95
C SER A 87 -6.85 5.48 -3.43
N GLU A 88 -5.63 5.92 -3.69
CA GLU A 88 -4.97 5.76 -4.99
C GLU A 88 -3.76 4.86 -4.77
N LEU A 89 -3.51 3.99 -5.74
CA LEU A 89 -2.41 3.04 -5.67
C LEU A 89 -1.68 3.06 -7.00
N VAL A 90 -0.39 3.32 -6.96
CA VAL A 90 0.45 3.36 -8.17
C VAL A 90 1.70 2.53 -7.98
N ILE A 91 2.29 2.11 -9.10
CA ILE A 91 3.63 1.50 -9.10
C ILE A 91 4.55 2.46 -9.83
N VAL A 92 5.71 2.76 -9.22
CA VAL A 92 6.75 3.56 -9.85
C VAL A 92 8.06 2.80 -9.82
N GLN A 93 8.78 2.84 -10.94
CA GLN A 93 10.08 2.19 -11.02
C GLN A 93 11.12 3.05 -10.31
N GLY A 94 11.97 2.38 -9.51
CA GLY A 94 13.09 3.03 -8.85
C GLY A 94 14.26 3.27 -9.79
N VAL A 95 15.25 3.95 -9.31
CA VAL A 95 16.49 4.23 -10.06
C VAL A 95 17.47 3.09 -9.98
#